data_d6ca8d09ef8f0b548ce35980b5795972
#
_entry.id   d6ca8d09ef8f0b548ce35980b5795972
#
_cell.length_a   1.000
_cell.length_b   1.000
_cell.length_c   1.000
_cell.angle_alpha   90.00
_cell.angle_beta   90.00
_cell.angle_gamma   90.00
#
_symmetry.space_group_name_H-M   'P 1'
#
loop_
_entity.id
_entity.type
_entity.pdbx_description
1 polymer ?
#
loop_
_entity_poly.entity_id
_entity_poly.type
_entity_poly.pdbx_seq_one_letter_code
_entity_poly.pdbx_strand_id
1 'polypeptide(L)'
;MKLLRFLLLSLGLLLAILAPVAAHVIDAVEFEFQADEKEWRLLGEIDIAFMLPEMRGVPDGLPLSRAKTLQAPPEQLARYRRETENTLRKMLHLSYNEETVGWRIEFPDFKKEPFDLPDDAGDTALLSVKIIADARPGPGRLVAHWEDDLESEFIAVYDEANAPVVTAAAGSSTILFKVDAAGTVEPPKTRLTEWLLSGFHHVIPLGLDHLLFILGLFLMAPKWKPLVGQSLLFTLAHSITLALAIFGVISLPGKWVEVAIAASIAFIGIENLFVHRLGKQRVILVFLFGLIHGCGFASVLGEKLEGVKGKALALPLLGFNIGVELAQITVLAAAFLLLWPLRRWTKEIQIGGSIVVALWGVKWVIERAFFGA
;
A
#
# COMPACT_ATOMS: atom_id res chain seq x y z
N MET A 1 -18.17 -22.73 -31.08
CA MET A 1 -18.65 -23.16 -29.74
C MET A 1 -17.55 -23.44 -28.73
N LYS A 2 -16.50 -24.21 -29.06
CA LYS A 2 -15.39 -24.52 -28.11
C LYS A 2 -14.59 -23.27 -27.71
N LEU A 3 -14.30 -22.36 -28.67
CA LEU A 3 -13.59 -21.09 -28.42
C LEU A 3 -14.38 -20.15 -27.50
N LEU A 4 -15.70 -20.02 -27.75
CA LEU A 4 -16.58 -19.18 -26.93
C LEU A 4 -16.67 -19.69 -25.47
N ARG A 5 -16.81 -21.02 -25.30
CA ARG A 5 -16.79 -21.62 -23.95
C ARG A 5 -15.43 -21.45 -23.24
N PHE A 6 -14.34 -21.52 -23.97
CA PHE A 6 -13.00 -21.29 -23.44
C PHE A 6 -12.81 -19.81 -23.06
N LEU A 7 -13.22 -18.87 -23.91
CA LEU A 7 -13.19 -17.44 -23.61
C LEU A 7 -14.07 -17.09 -22.40
N LEU A 8 -15.26 -17.69 -22.29
CA LEU A 8 -16.14 -17.48 -21.14
C LEU A 8 -15.58 -18.09 -19.85
N LEU A 9 -14.92 -19.25 -19.91
CA LEU A 9 -14.25 -19.86 -18.76
C LEU A 9 -13.00 -19.08 -18.34
N SER A 10 -12.21 -18.60 -19.30
CA SER A 10 -11.04 -17.77 -19.03
C SER A 10 -11.44 -16.41 -18.48
N LEU A 11 -12.51 -15.81 -18.99
CA LEU A 11 -13.11 -14.58 -18.48
C LEU A 11 -13.70 -14.79 -17.08
N GLY A 12 -14.40 -15.90 -16.85
CA GLY A 12 -14.95 -16.24 -15.54
C GLY A 12 -13.87 -16.49 -14.48
N LEU A 13 -12.77 -17.16 -14.85
CA LEU A 13 -11.64 -17.39 -13.97
C LEU A 13 -10.90 -16.08 -13.66
N LEU A 14 -10.71 -15.22 -14.68
CA LEU A 14 -10.09 -13.92 -14.52
C LEU A 14 -10.96 -12.96 -13.71
N LEU A 15 -12.28 -12.97 -13.93
CA LEU A 15 -13.26 -12.20 -13.15
C LEU A 15 -13.35 -12.71 -11.69
N ALA A 16 -13.14 -14.01 -11.45
CA ALA A 16 -13.09 -14.56 -10.10
C ALA A 16 -11.79 -14.16 -9.34
N ILE A 17 -10.69 -13.98 -10.08
CA ILE A 17 -9.41 -13.47 -9.53
C ILE A 17 -9.47 -11.94 -9.34
N LEU A 18 -10.26 -11.26 -10.15
CA LEU A 18 -10.47 -9.81 -10.14
C LEU A 18 -11.80 -9.42 -9.46
N ALA A 19 -12.29 -10.25 -8.52
CA ALA A 19 -13.39 -9.81 -7.66
C ALA A 19 -13.07 -8.39 -7.15
N PRO A 20 -14.05 -7.48 -7.10
CA PRO A 20 -13.78 -6.11 -6.70
C PRO A 20 -13.15 -6.12 -5.31
N VAL A 21 -11.87 -5.78 -5.25
CA VAL A 21 -11.25 -5.39 -4.00
C VAL A 21 -11.91 -4.07 -3.67
N ALA A 22 -12.61 -4.03 -2.56
CA ALA A 22 -13.34 -2.87 -2.09
C ALA A 22 -12.38 -1.66 -2.04
N ALA A 23 -12.78 -0.58 -2.68
CA ALA A 23 -12.09 0.70 -2.58
C ALA A 23 -12.23 1.26 -1.15
N HIS A 24 -11.30 2.11 -0.71
CA HIS A 24 -11.02 2.59 0.65
C HIS A 24 -10.42 1.52 1.59
N VAL A 25 -9.39 0.86 1.11
CA VAL A 25 -8.39 0.27 1.99
C VAL A 25 -7.44 1.41 2.35
N ILE A 26 -7.41 1.79 3.63
CA ILE A 26 -6.28 2.55 4.15
C ILE A 26 -5.13 1.57 4.14
N ASP A 27 -4.14 1.80 3.29
CA ASP A 27 -3.00 0.90 3.13
C ASP A 27 -2.14 0.85 4.40
N ALA A 28 -2.16 1.93 5.20
CA ALA A 28 -1.38 2.01 6.42
C ALA A 28 -2.00 2.96 7.46
N VAL A 29 -1.75 2.65 8.74
CA VAL A 29 -2.02 3.53 9.88
C VAL A 29 -0.69 3.92 10.50
N GLU A 30 -0.36 5.22 10.42
CA GLU A 30 0.94 5.74 10.86
C GLU A 30 0.85 6.38 12.24
N PHE A 31 1.88 6.13 13.05
CA PHE A 31 2.07 6.72 14.36
C PHE A 31 3.50 7.23 14.54
N GLU A 32 3.66 8.43 15.05
CA GLU A 32 4.90 8.89 15.63
C GLU A 32 5.06 8.29 17.03
N PHE A 33 6.15 7.59 17.26
CA PHE A 33 6.43 6.97 18.55
C PHE A 33 7.33 7.90 19.40
N GLN A 34 6.89 8.17 20.62
CA GLN A 34 7.63 8.91 21.62
C GLN A 34 7.72 8.12 22.92
N ALA A 35 8.90 8.05 23.52
CA ALA A 35 9.11 7.39 24.80
C ALA A 35 9.73 8.37 25.81
N ASP A 36 9.16 8.40 27.01
CA ASP A 36 9.79 9.01 28.17
C ASP A 36 9.86 8.01 29.33
N GLU A 37 10.44 8.42 30.47
CA GLU A 37 10.64 7.57 31.64
C GLU A 37 9.32 7.05 32.25
N LYS A 38 8.18 7.69 31.99
CA LYS A 38 6.89 7.42 32.62
C LYS A 38 5.87 6.85 31.67
N GLU A 39 5.90 7.30 30.43
CA GLU A 39 4.87 6.99 29.43
C GLU A 39 5.47 6.74 28.05
N TRP A 40 4.87 5.83 27.34
CA TRP A 40 5.09 5.59 25.91
C TRP A 40 3.89 6.10 25.12
N ARG A 41 4.12 6.82 24.05
CA ARG A 41 3.09 7.50 23.29
C ARG A 41 3.19 7.13 21.82
N LEU A 42 2.02 6.88 21.20
CA LEU A 42 1.85 6.78 19.77
C LEU A 42 0.92 7.93 19.35
N LEU A 43 1.43 8.85 18.57
CA LEU A 43 0.72 10.02 18.06
C LEU A 43 0.43 9.79 16.58
N GLY A 44 -0.80 9.93 16.14
CA GLY A 44 -1.13 9.72 14.74
C GLY A 44 -2.38 10.46 14.31
N GLU A 45 -2.61 10.51 13.01
CA GLU A 45 -3.87 10.90 12.43
C GLU A 45 -4.58 9.68 11.87
N ILE A 46 -5.82 9.47 12.27
CA ILE A 46 -6.60 8.30 11.90
C ILE A 46 -7.86 8.75 11.18
N ASP A 47 -8.15 8.12 10.05
CA ASP A 47 -9.43 8.28 9.40
C ASP A 47 -10.53 7.61 10.22
N ILE A 48 -11.42 8.44 10.77
CA ILE A 48 -12.53 7.97 11.60
C ILE A 48 -13.48 7.08 10.78
N ALA A 49 -13.67 7.34 9.50
CA ALA A 49 -14.53 6.50 8.65
C ALA A 49 -14.00 5.06 8.57
N PHE A 50 -12.68 4.90 8.47
CA PHE A 50 -12.04 3.58 8.51
C PHE A 50 -12.23 2.85 9.85
N MET A 51 -12.38 3.57 10.94
CA MET A 51 -12.56 3.01 12.28
C MET A 51 -14.01 2.65 12.62
N LEU A 52 -14.99 3.17 11.87
CA LEU A 52 -16.41 2.91 12.14
C LEU A 52 -16.86 1.60 11.48
N PRO A 53 -17.48 0.66 12.22
CA PRO A 53 -17.85 -0.65 11.68
C PRO A 53 -18.75 -0.61 10.43
N GLU A 54 -19.65 0.39 10.35
CA GLU A 54 -20.57 0.55 9.23
C GLU A 54 -19.94 1.19 7.99
N MET A 55 -18.77 1.80 8.11
CA MET A 55 -18.06 2.48 7.01
C MET A 55 -16.77 1.73 6.61
N ARG A 56 -16.29 0.88 7.50
CA ARG A 56 -15.07 0.11 7.32
C ARG A 56 -15.19 -0.85 6.14
N GLY A 57 -14.31 -0.71 5.14
CA GLY A 57 -14.30 -1.56 3.95
C GLY A 57 -15.46 -1.37 2.98
N VAL A 58 -16.27 -0.29 3.14
CA VAL A 58 -17.34 0.05 2.21
C VAL A 58 -16.79 0.91 1.07
N PRO A 59 -16.85 0.45 -0.19
CA PRO A 59 -16.43 1.27 -1.33
C PRO A 59 -17.32 2.51 -1.42
N ASP A 60 -16.73 3.68 -1.64
CA ASP A 60 -17.43 4.95 -1.88
C ASP A 60 -18.52 5.29 -0.85
N GLY A 61 -18.41 4.77 0.37
CA GLY A 61 -19.28 5.11 1.48
C GLY A 61 -19.30 6.63 1.69
N LEU A 62 -20.40 7.14 2.19
CA LEU A 62 -20.64 8.58 2.43
C LEU A 62 -19.39 9.26 2.98
N PRO A 63 -18.79 10.23 2.26
CA PRO A 63 -17.55 10.85 2.67
C PRO A 63 -17.76 11.55 4.01
N LEU A 64 -17.16 11.02 5.05
CA LEU A 64 -17.00 11.71 6.31
C LEU A 64 -15.83 12.67 6.11
N SER A 65 -16.08 13.98 6.17
CA SER A 65 -14.99 14.96 6.21
C SER A 65 -14.64 15.29 7.66
N ARG A 66 -13.40 15.74 7.89
CA ARG A 66 -12.96 16.22 9.20
C ARG A 66 -13.91 17.27 9.77
N ALA A 67 -14.32 18.26 8.95
CA ALA A 67 -15.23 19.30 9.36
C ALA A 67 -16.61 18.75 9.79
N LYS A 68 -17.22 17.86 9.01
CA LYS A 68 -18.51 17.23 9.35
C LYS A 68 -18.40 16.39 10.62
N THR A 69 -17.29 15.68 10.80
CA THR A 69 -17.03 14.87 12.00
C THR A 69 -16.96 15.73 13.25
N LEU A 70 -16.19 16.82 13.22
CA LEU A 70 -16.00 17.70 14.38
C LEU A 70 -17.22 18.57 14.71
N GLN A 71 -18.06 18.87 13.71
CA GLN A 71 -19.33 19.57 13.89
C GLN A 71 -20.51 18.66 14.27
N ALA A 72 -20.28 17.35 14.39
CA ALA A 72 -21.32 16.40 14.77
C ALA A 72 -21.85 16.67 16.19
N PRO A 73 -23.13 16.36 16.48
CA PRO A 73 -23.71 16.50 17.81
C PRO A 73 -22.88 15.74 18.87
N PRO A 74 -22.88 16.21 20.13
CA PRO A 74 -22.07 15.60 21.20
C PRO A 74 -22.25 14.07 21.38
N GLU A 75 -23.48 13.58 21.20
CA GLU A 75 -23.80 12.16 21.25
C GLU A 75 -23.11 11.37 20.12
N GLN A 76 -23.09 11.93 18.92
CA GLN A 76 -22.44 11.33 17.75
C GLN A 76 -20.92 11.38 17.88
N LEU A 77 -20.34 12.47 18.39
CA LEU A 77 -18.92 12.55 18.72
C LEU A 77 -18.53 11.51 19.76
N ALA A 78 -19.33 11.34 20.81
CA ALA A 78 -19.09 10.31 21.83
C ALA A 78 -19.17 8.91 21.24
N ARG A 79 -20.05 8.68 20.27
CA ARG A 79 -20.12 7.41 19.52
C ARG A 79 -18.86 7.21 18.68
N TYR A 80 -18.44 8.20 17.90
CA TYR A 80 -17.24 8.10 17.07
C TYR A 80 -16.00 7.76 17.89
N ARG A 81 -15.80 8.43 19.03
CA ARG A 81 -14.71 8.11 19.97
C ARG A 81 -14.75 6.67 20.42
N ARG A 82 -15.91 6.19 20.88
CA ARG A 82 -16.08 4.84 21.41
C ARG A 82 -15.83 3.79 20.34
N GLU A 83 -16.39 3.96 19.13
CA GLU A 83 -16.19 3.00 18.05
C GLU A 83 -14.74 2.98 17.56
N THR A 84 -14.10 4.14 17.42
CA THR A 84 -12.67 4.26 17.08
C THR A 84 -11.81 3.57 18.13
N GLU A 85 -12.06 3.81 19.43
CA GLU A 85 -11.33 3.13 20.50
C GLU A 85 -11.54 1.61 20.45
N ASN A 86 -12.77 1.15 20.24
CA ASN A 86 -13.10 -0.27 20.16
C ASN A 86 -12.40 -0.96 18.99
N THR A 87 -12.36 -0.30 17.82
CA THR A 87 -11.67 -0.82 16.63
C THR A 87 -10.17 -0.87 16.87
N LEU A 88 -9.57 0.21 17.35
CA LEU A 88 -8.13 0.25 17.66
C LEU A 88 -7.73 -0.79 18.73
N ARG A 89 -8.58 -1.04 19.73
CA ARG A 89 -8.31 -2.08 20.74
C ARG A 89 -8.31 -3.49 20.19
N LYS A 90 -9.00 -3.72 19.07
CA LYS A 90 -8.94 -5.00 18.35
C LYS A 90 -7.70 -5.08 17.46
N MET A 91 -7.28 -3.93 16.89
CA MET A 91 -6.18 -3.88 15.93
C MET A 91 -4.81 -3.80 16.61
N LEU A 92 -4.67 -2.98 17.66
CA LEU A 92 -3.38 -2.71 18.29
C LEU A 92 -3.29 -3.34 19.68
N HIS A 93 -2.39 -4.31 19.81
CA HIS A 93 -2.00 -4.88 21.10
C HIS A 93 -0.53 -4.57 21.38
N LEU A 94 -0.26 -4.04 22.57
CA LEU A 94 1.10 -3.75 23.03
C LEU A 94 1.54 -4.81 24.02
N SER A 95 2.79 -5.26 23.92
CA SER A 95 3.40 -6.15 24.89
C SER A 95 4.83 -5.69 25.24
N TYR A 96 5.21 -5.83 26.51
CA TYR A 96 6.56 -5.59 27.00
C TYR A 96 7.09 -6.86 27.63
N ASN A 97 8.17 -7.42 27.07
CA ASN A 97 8.69 -8.73 27.48
C ASN A 97 7.62 -9.84 27.50
N GLU A 98 6.77 -9.86 26.47
CA GLU A 98 5.67 -10.82 26.30
C GLU A 98 4.46 -10.60 27.25
N GLU A 99 4.54 -9.66 28.17
CA GLU A 99 3.40 -9.26 29.01
C GLU A 99 2.58 -8.16 28.32
N THR A 100 1.27 -8.31 28.29
CA THR A 100 0.36 -7.31 27.72
C THR A 100 0.47 -5.99 28.46
N VAL A 101 0.59 -4.89 27.72
CA VAL A 101 0.59 -3.52 28.21
C VAL A 101 -0.74 -2.87 27.87
N GLY A 102 -1.48 -2.44 28.89
CA GLY A 102 -2.70 -1.66 28.70
C GLY A 102 -2.36 -0.24 28.22
N TRP A 103 -3.25 0.32 27.43
CA TRP A 103 -3.12 1.70 26.95
C TRP A 103 -4.46 2.45 27.01
N ARG A 104 -4.39 3.80 27.05
CA ARG A 104 -5.51 4.71 26.94
C ARG A 104 -5.38 5.53 25.68
N ILE A 105 -6.51 6.07 25.18
CA ILE A 105 -6.55 6.93 24.00
C ILE A 105 -7.09 8.30 24.34
N GLU A 106 -6.48 9.33 23.77
CA GLU A 106 -6.97 10.71 23.79
C GLU A 106 -7.21 11.19 22.37
N PHE A 107 -8.24 12.03 22.21
CA PHE A 107 -8.60 12.67 20.95
C PHE A 107 -8.39 14.19 21.10
N PRO A 108 -7.21 14.72 20.73
CA PRO A 108 -6.90 16.15 20.93
C PRO A 108 -7.85 17.09 20.17
N ASP A 109 -8.26 16.73 18.97
CA ASP A 109 -9.11 17.57 18.12
C ASP A 109 -10.52 17.78 18.69
N PHE A 110 -11.02 16.84 19.47
CA PHE A 110 -12.33 16.99 20.09
C PHE A 110 -12.36 17.97 21.28
N LYS A 111 -11.20 18.49 21.68
CA LYS A 111 -11.08 19.46 22.78
C LYS A 111 -10.85 20.90 22.31
N LYS A 112 -10.67 21.12 21.00
CA LYS A 112 -10.42 22.45 20.41
C LYS A 112 -11.75 23.17 20.14
N GLU A 113 -11.92 24.38 20.66
CA GLU A 113 -13.00 25.32 20.34
C GLU A 113 -12.41 26.73 20.14
N PRO A 114 -12.84 27.47 19.11
CA PRO A 114 -13.61 27.03 17.93
C PRO A 114 -12.71 26.24 16.97
N PHE A 115 -13.33 25.41 16.14
CA PHE A 115 -12.62 24.66 15.12
C PHE A 115 -12.34 25.57 13.92
N ASP A 116 -11.18 26.20 13.88
CA ASP A 116 -10.63 26.81 12.67
C ASP A 116 -10.11 25.67 11.76
N LEU A 117 -11.01 25.10 10.99
CA LEU A 117 -10.66 24.11 9.98
C LEU A 117 -10.61 24.82 8.63
N PRO A 118 -9.52 24.70 7.85
CA PRO A 118 -9.53 25.16 6.48
C PRO A 118 -10.61 24.40 5.69
N ASP A 119 -11.36 25.13 4.87
CA ASP A 119 -12.44 24.60 4.02
C ASP A 119 -11.95 23.60 2.95
N ASP A 120 -10.63 23.47 2.79
CA ASP A 120 -9.94 22.62 1.84
C ASP A 120 -9.41 21.32 2.45
N ALA A 121 -9.74 21.03 3.69
CA ALA A 121 -9.46 19.72 4.24
C ALA A 121 -10.13 18.69 3.33
N GLY A 122 -9.31 17.94 2.59
CA GLY A 122 -9.76 16.89 1.67
C GLY A 122 -10.84 16.02 2.30
N ASP A 123 -11.57 15.27 1.50
CA ASP A 123 -12.75 14.49 1.89
C ASP A 123 -12.52 13.40 2.94
N THR A 124 -11.34 13.35 3.56
CA THR A 124 -10.94 12.38 4.59
C THR A 124 -11.19 12.90 6.00
N ALA A 125 -11.78 12.07 6.86
CA ALA A 125 -12.04 12.38 8.27
C ALA A 125 -10.83 12.11 9.17
N LEU A 126 -9.63 12.58 8.78
CA LEU A 126 -8.41 12.45 9.58
C LEU A 126 -8.52 13.23 10.88
N LEU A 127 -8.40 12.55 12.00
CA LEU A 127 -8.41 13.14 13.35
C LEU A 127 -7.18 12.69 14.12
N SER A 128 -6.62 13.64 14.88
CA SER A 128 -5.47 13.38 15.75
C SER A 128 -5.88 12.44 16.89
N VAL A 129 -5.11 11.40 17.09
CA VAL A 129 -5.22 10.49 18.22
C VAL A 129 -3.91 10.38 18.97
N LYS A 130 -3.99 10.16 20.27
CA LYS A 130 -2.85 9.93 21.13
C LYS A 130 -3.10 8.67 21.95
N ILE A 131 -2.36 7.62 21.67
CA ILE A 131 -2.36 6.37 22.44
C ILE A 131 -1.24 6.48 23.48
N ILE A 132 -1.57 6.20 24.73
CA ILE A 132 -0.64 6.34 25.86
C ILE A 132 -0.62 5.04 26.64
N ALA A 133 0.56 4.50 26.83
CA ALA A 133 0.83 3.34 27.69
C ALA A 133 1.79 3.72 28.81
N ASP A 134 1.61 3.17 30.00
CA ASP A 134 2.52 3.40 31.12
C ASP A 134 3.84 2.66 30.87
N ALA A 135 4.97 3.35 31.08
CA ALA A 135 6.28 2.76 30.94
C ALA A 135 6.51 1.64 31.96
N ARG A 136 7.16 0.58 31.55
CA ARG A 136 7.51 -0.55 32.42
C ARG A 136 8.95 -0.45 32.85
N PRO A 137 9.27 -0.72 34.14
CA PRO A 137 10.64 -0.68 34.65
C PRO A 137 11.47 -1.86 34.13
N GLY A 138 12.78 -1.61 34.01
CA GLY A 138 13.78 -2.63 33.69
C GLY A 138 14.01 -2.83 32.20
N PRO A 139 15.05 -3.60 31.84
CA PRO A 139 15.40 -3.86 30.45
C PRO A 139 14.36 -4.72 29.77
N GLY A 140 14.11 -4.43 28.48
CA GLY A 140 13.10 -5.14 27.73
C GLY A 140 12.86 -4.61 26.34
N ARG A 141 11.80 -5.12 25.72
CA ARG A 141 11.36 -4.68 24.39
C ARG A 141 9.85 -4.43 24.39
N LEU A 142 9.45 -3.29 23.86
CA LEU A 142 8.06 -3.01 23.53
C LEU A 142 7.78 -3.50 22.12
N VAL A 143 6.73 -4.29 21.98
CA VAL A 143 6.29 -4.88 20.71
C VAL A 143 4.87 -4.42 20.46
N ALA A 144 4.60 -3.95 19.22
CA ALA A 144 3.28 -3.73 18.71
C ALA A 144 2.86 -4.97 17.90
N HIS A 145 1.68 -5.49 18.20
CA HIS A 145 1.00 -6.53 17.43
C HIS A 145 -0.16 -5.85 16.69
N TRP A 146 -0.21 -6.00 15.38
CA TRP A 146 -1.21 -5.38 14.55
C TRP A 146 -2.14 -6.42 13.95
N GLU A 147 -3.41 -6.37 14.29
CA GLU A 147 -4.44 -7.28 13.81
C GLU A 147 -5.52 -6.48 13.08
N ASP A 148 -5.48 -6.48 11.76
CA ASP A 148 -6.46 -5.81 10.93
C ASP A 148 -7.10 -6.78 9.93
N ASP A 149 -8.43 -6.79 9.89
CA ASP A 149 -9.24 -7.60 8.98
C ASP A 149 -9.29 -7.03 7.54
N LEU A 150 -8.86 -5.79 7.33
CA LEU A 150 -8.75 -5.12 6.03
C LEU A 150 -7.32 -5.07 5.49
N GLU A 151 -6.39 -5.78 6.13
CA GLU A 151 -4.99 -5.93 5.70
C GLU A 151 -4.17 -4.62 5.70
N SER A 152 -4.58 -3.58 6.46
CA SER A 152 -3.77 -2.37 6.61
C SER A 152 -2.45 -2.65 7.34
N GLU A 153 -1.45 -1.82 7.08
CA GLU A 153 -0.14 -1.91 7.70
C GLU A 153 -0.03 -0.92 8.87
N PHE A 154 0.53 -1.37 9.99
CA PHE A 154 0.95 -0.47 11.08
C PHE A 154 2.32 0.11 10.76
N ILE A 155 2.47 1.42 10.94
CA ILE A 155 3.74 2.13 10.77
C ILE A 155 4.05 2.92 12.03
N ALA A 156 5.28 2.83 12.52
CA ALA A 156 5.78 3.74 13.56
C ALA A 156 7.04 4.46 13.07
N VAL A 157 7.01 5.77 13.20
CA VAL A 157 8.11 6.69 12.92
C VAL A 157 8.60 7.31 14.24
N TYR A 158 9.78 7.87 14.24
CA TYR A 158 10.41 8.49 15.44
C TYR A 158 10.79 9.93 15.11
N ASP A 159 10.64 10.86 16.06
CA ASP A 159 10.94 12.30 15.90
C ASP A 159 12.46 12.61 15.82
N GLU A 160 13.29 11.64 15.51
CA GLU A 160 14.74 11.85 15.37
C GLU A 160 15.15 11.88 13.89
N ALA A 161 15.97 12.84 13.49
CA ALA A 161 16.56 12.88 12.16
C ALA A 161 17.36 11.60 11.87
N ASN A 162 16.98 10.85 10.83
CA ASN A 162 17.44 9.50 10.48
C ASN A 162 16.90 8.37 11.37
N ALA A 163 15.80 8.60 12.06
CA ALA A 163 15.13 7.57 12.83
C ALA A 163 14.68 6.41 11.94
N PRO A 164 14.68 5.18 12.44
CA PRO A 164 14.16 4.05 11.72
C PRO A 164 12.64 4.13 11.62
N VAL A 165 12.09 3.75 10.48
CA VAL A 165 10.67 3.44 10.35
C VAL A 165 10.48 1.96 10.61
N VAL A 166 9.52 1.59 11.43
CA VAL A 166 9.16 0.20 11.68
C VAL A 166 7.74 -0.06 11.23
N THR A 167 7.53 -1.20 10.64
CA THR A 167 6.23 -1.59 10.09
C THR A 167 5.80 -2.96 10.58
N ALA A 168 4.50 -3.18 10.64
CA ALA A 168 3.90 -4.48 10.86
C ALA A 168 2.71 -4.66 9.92
N ALA A 169 2.77 -5.66 9.06
CA ALA A 169 1.62 -6.07 8.26
C ALA A 169 0.52 -6.64 9.16
N ALA A 170 -0.71 -6.68 8.67
CA ALA A 170 -1.82 -7.31 9.37
C ALA A 170 -1.49 -8.74 9.82
N GLY A 171 -1.85 -9.10 11.04
CA GLY A 171 -1.52 -10.37 11.66
C GLY A 171 -0.04 -10.52 12.06
N SER A 172 0.76 -9.45 12.04
CA SER A 172 2.18 -9.48 12.38
C SER A 172 2.53 -8.57 13.56
N SER A 173 3.82 -8.55 13.92
CA SER A 173 4.31 -7.79 15.07
C SER A 173 5.62 -7.11 14.75
N THR A 174 5.83 -5.93 15.31
CA THR A 174 7.09 -5.20 15.20
C THR A 174 7.59 -4.72 16.57
N ILE A 175 8.90 -4.60 16.71
CA ILE A 175 9.51 -4.06 17.93
C ILE A 175 9.54 -2.54 17.79
N LEU A 176 8.85 -1.83 18.69
CA LEU A 176 8.86 -0.38 18.73
C LEU A 176 10.16 0.15 19.30
N PHE A 177 10.67 -0.43 20.40
CA PHE A 177 11.97 -0.08 20.97
C PHE A 177 12.48 -1.16 21.90
N LYS A 178 13.75 -1.02 22.31
CA LYS A 178 14.38 -1.82 23.36
C LYS A 178 14.90 -0.90 24.46
N VAL A 179 14.79 -1.34 25.69
CA VAL A 179 15.45 -0.73 26.85
C VAL A 179 16.60 -1.64 27.26
N ASP A 180 17.79 -1.13 27.32
CA ASP A 180 18.97 -1.88 27.76
C ASP A 180 19.06 -1.99 29.31
N ALA A 181 20.09 -2.67 29.82
CA ALA A 181 20.30 -2.83 31.25
C ALA A 181 20.66 -1.49 31.97
N ALA A 182 21.07 -0.47 31.23
CA ALA A 182 21.36 0.87 31.76
C ALA A 182 20.12 1.79 31.72
N GLY A 183 18.98 1.30 31.16
CA GLY A 183 17.76 2.08 31.01
C GLY A 183 17.73 2.93 29.75
N THR A 184 18.70 2.75 28.83
CA THR A 184 18.76 3.50 27.58
C THR A 184 17.70 2.94 26.60
N VAL A 185 16.88 3.83 26.03
CA VAL A 185 15.93 3.48 24.99
C VAL A 185 16.64 3.45 23.65
N GLU A 186 16.71 2.28 23.05
CA GLU A 186 17.25 2.10 21.69
C GLU A 186 16.12 1.93 20.68
N PRO A 187 16.05 2.78 19.64
CA PRO A 187 15.11 2.55 18.55
C PRO A 187 15.43 1.21 17.85
N PRO A 188 14.43 0.54 17.28
CA PRO A 188 14.66 -0.70 16.56
C PRO A 188 15.50 -0.43 15.33
N LYS A 189 16.30 -1.41 14.95
CA LYS A 189 17.02 -1.35 13.69
C LYS A 189 16.07 -1.76 12.58
N THR A 190 15.89 -0.90 11.58
CA THR A 190 15.14 -1.22 10.37
C THR A 190 15.66 -2.52 9.74
N ARG A 191 14.78 -3.49 9.55
CA ARG A 191 15.14 -4.78 8.97
C ARG A 191 14.87 -4.79 7.48
N LEU A 192 15.85 -5.27 6.70
CA LEU A 192 15.67 -5.45 5.26
C LEU A 192 14.44 -6.32 4.92
N THR A 193 14.14 -7.31 5.75
CA THR A 193 12.99 -8.22 5.57
C THR A 193 11.65 -7.51 5.62
N GLU A 194 11.49 -6.48 6.42
CA GLU A 194 10.26 -5.69 6.52
C GLU A 194 10.00 -4.95 5.21
N TRP A 195 11.02 -4.31 4.67
CA TRP A 195 10.93 -3.61 3.38
C TRP A 195 10.78 -4.57 2.19
N LEU A 196 11.38 -5.76 2.25
CA LEU A 196 11.15 -6.81 1.27
C LEU A 196 9.68 -7.24 1.23
N LEU A 197 9.08 -7.46 2.40
CA LEU A 197 7.68 -7.83 2.52
C LEU A 197 6.76 -6.69 2.08
N SER A 198 7.05 -5.44 2.46
CA SER A 198 6.28 -4.27 2.02
C SER A 198 6.30 -4.14 0.49
N GLY A 199 7.46 -4.27 -0.16
CA GLY A 199 7.56 -4.27 -1.62
C GLY A 199 6.88 -5.48 -2.29
N PHE A 200 6.89 -6.63 -1.65
CA PHE A 200 6.19 -7.81 -2.15
C PHE A 200 4.66 -7.60 -2.07
N HIS A 201 4.16 -7.12 -0.94
CA HIS A 201 2.73 -6.85 -0.73
C HIS A 201 2.22 -5.71 -1.62
N HIS A 202 3.05 -4.73 -1.92
CA HIS A 202 2.73 -3.69 -2.89
C HIS A 202 2.30 -4.24 -4.25
N VAL A 203 2.82 -5.39 -4.66
CA VAL A 203 2.44 -6.08 -5.91
C VAL A 203 1.40 -7.17 -5.65
N ILE A 204 1.58 -8.00 -4.62
CA ILE A 204 0.71 -9.13 -4.25
C ILE A 204 0.34 -9.02 -2.77
N PRO A 205 -0.94 -8.82 -2.41
CA PRO A 205 -2.14 -8.78 -3.26
C PRO A 205 -2.54 -7.39 -3.75
N LEU A 206 -1.92 -6.30 -3.28
CA LEU A 206 -2.45 -4.94 -3.39
C LEU A 206 -2.32 -4.31 -4.79
N GLY A 207 -1.27 -4.65 -5.53
CA GLY A 207 -0.91 -3.99 -6.80
C GLY A 207 -1.57 -4.58 -8.04
N LEU A 208 -2.89 -4.50 -8.20
CA LEU A 208 -3.58 -4.99 -9.39
C LEU A 208 -3.05 -4.37 -10.69
N ASP A 209 -2.60 -3.11 -10.66
CA ASP A 209 -1.96 -2.44 -11.79
C ASP A 209 -0.70 -3.20 -12.24
N HIS A 210 0.16 -3.56 -11.28
CA HIS A 210 1.36 -4.35 -11.53
C HIS A 210 1.02 -5.75 -12.03
N LEU A 211 0.04 -6.41 -11.42
CA LEU A 211 -0.41 -7.74 -11.85
C LEU A 211 -0.87 -7.74 -13.30
N LEU A 212 -1.76 -6.82 -13.68
CA LEU A 212 -2.27 -6.73 -15.06
C LEU A 212 -1.17 -6.32 -16.05
N PHE A 213 -0.28 -5.43 -15.65
CA PHE A 213 0.85 -5.03 -16.47
C PHE A 213 1.78 -6.23 -16.75
N ILE A 214 2.19 -6.97 -15.72
CA ILE A 214 3.07 -8.16 -15.84
C ILE A 214 2.41 -9.26 -16.66
N LEU A 215 1.10 -9.50 -16.43
CA LEU A 215 0.33 -10.45 -17.25
C LEU A 215 0.26 -9.99 -18.70
N GLY A 216 0.11 -8.69 -18.96
CA GLY A 216 0.19 -8.11 -20.30
C GLY A 216 1.55 -8.34 -20.97
N LEU A 217 2.67 -8.24 -20.24
CA LEU A 217 4.00 -8.59 -20.75
C LEU A 217 4.09 -10.08 -21.08
N PHE A 218 3.58 -10.94 -20.19
CA PHE A 218 3.58 -12.40 -20.34
C PHE A 218 2.78 -12.84 -21.58
N LEU A 219 1.61 -12.26 -21.80
CA LEU A 219 0.72 -12.62 -22.90
C LEU A 219 1.35 -12.39 -24.28
N MET A 220 2.20 -11.38 -24.44
CA MET A 220 2.87 -11.11 -25.71
C MET A 220 3.85 -12.19 -26.12
N ALA A 221 4.69 -12.62 -25.18
CA ALA A 221 5.71 -13.61 -25.48
C ALA A 221 6.09 -14.39 -24.20
N PRO A 222 5.48 -15.55 -23.96
CA PRO A 222 5.73 -16.34 -22.76
C PRO A 222 7.09 -17.06 -22.84
N LYS A 223 8.17 -16.27 -22.79
CA LYS A 223 9.55 -16.72 -22.79
C LYS A 223 10.26 -16.17 -21.55
N TRP A 224 10.74 -17.05 -20.68
CA TRP A 224 11.28 -16.69 -19.37
C TRP A 224 12.35 -15.59 -19.43
N LYS A 225 13.41 -15.77 -20.22
CA LYS A 225 14.53 -14.82 -20.28
C LYS A 225 14.11 -13.40 -20.69
N PRO A 226 13.35 -13.18 -21.78
CA PRO A 226 12.88 -11.84 -22.12
C PRO A 226 11.92 -11.25 -21.08
N LEU A 227 11.10 -12.07 -20.42
CA LEU A 227 10.16 -11.57 -19.41
C LEU A 227 10.87 -11.11 -18.15
N VAL A 228 11.81 -11.89 -17.62
CA VAL A 228 12.64 -11.46 -16.49
C VAL A 228 13.43 -10.19 -16.83
N GLY A 229 13.97 -10.10 -18.06
CA GLY A 229 14.65 -8.88 -18.50
C GLY A 229 13.75 -7.65 -18.56
N GLN A 230 12.49 -7.80 -18.98
CA GLN A 230 11.51 -6.71 -18.99
C GLN A 230 11.06 -6.35 -17.55
N SER A 231 10.86 -7.34 -16.68
CA SER A 231 10.58 -7.15 -15.26
C SER A 231 11.67 -6.32 -14.57
N LEU A 232 12.93 -6.76 -14.67
CA LEU A 232 14.08 -6.04 -14.13
C LEU A 232 14.20 -4.60 -14.65
N LEU A 233 13.97 -4.41 -15.95
CA LEU A 233 14.03 -3.08 -16.56
C LEU A 233 12.90 -2.16 -16.04
N PHE A 234 11.71 -2.71 -15.88
CA PHE A 234 10.59 -2.01 -15.28
C PHE A 234 10.89 -1.63 -13.82
N THR A 235 11.35 -2.59 -13.00
CA THR A 235 11.70 -2.33 -11.60
C THR A 235 12.83 -1.31 -11.46
N LEU A 236 13.82 -1.34 -12.34
CA LEU A 236 14.89 -0.34 -12.37
C LEU A 236 14.33 1.07 -12.64
N ALA A 237 13.48 1.20 -13.66
CA ALA A 237 12.86 2.48 -14.01
C ALA A 237 11.94 2.98 -12.88
N HIS A 238 11.12 2.09 -12.32
CA HIS A 238 10.28 2.33 -11.15
C HIS A 238 11.10 2.86 -9.96
N SER A 239 12.21 2.19 -9.64
CA SER A 239 13.10 2.57 -8.55
C SER A 239 13.69 3.97 -8.73
N ILE A 240 14.02 4.36 -9.96
CA ILE A 240 14.57 5.69 -10.25
C ILE A 240 13.54 6.78 -9.92
N THR A 241 12.33 6.68 -10.45
CA THR A 241 11.30 7.71 -10.21
C THR A 241 10.76 7.69 -8.79
N LEU A 242 10.63 6.53 -8.18
CA LEU A 242 10.28 6.40 -6.77
C LEU A 242 11.31 7.12 -5.88
N ALA A 243 12.61 6.88 -6.11
CA ALA A 243 13.65 7.57 -5.36
C ALA A 243 13.63 9.09 -5.61
N LEU A 244 13.52 9.54 -6.86
CA LEU A 244 13.44 10.97 -7.19
C LEU A 244 12.25 11.66 -6.53
N ALA A 245 11.11 10.99 -6.44
CA ALA A 245 9.91 11.52 -5.80
C ALA A 245 10.06 11.58 -4.27
N ILE A 246 10.61 10.54 -3.62
CA ILE A 246 10.90 10.53 -2.18
C ILE A 246 11.94 11.61 -1.81
N PHE A 247 12.93 11.85 -2.67
CA PHE A 247 13.88 12.96 -2.47
C PHE A 247 13.30 14.35 -2.80
N GLY A 248 12.00 14.44 -3.15
CA GLY A 248 11.34 15.69 -3.47
C GLY A 248 11.80 16.35 -4.79
N VAL A 249 12.54 15.61 -5.65
CA VAL A 249 12.99 16.11 -6.96
C VAL A 249 11.85 16.14 -7.97
N ILE A 250 10.91 15.21 -7.85
CA ILE A 250 9.72 15.12 -8.72
C ILE A 250 8.48 15.11 -7.81
N SER A 251 7.51 15.97 -8.14
CA SER A 251 6.19 15.97 -7.53
C SER A 251 5.15 16.08 -8.65
N LEU A 252 4.33 15.06 -8.81
CA LEU A 252 3.29 15.00 -9.83
C LEU A 252 1.93 14.84 -9.14
N PRO A 253 0.86 15.46 -9.68
CA PRO A 253 -0.48 15.25 -9.14
C PRO A 253 -0.90 13.78 -9.27
N GLY A 254 -1.23 13.12 -8.15
CA GLY A 254 -1.53 11.69 -8.08
C GLY A 254 -2.55 11.22 -9.11
N LYS A 255 -3.67 11.95 -9.24
CA LYS A 255 -4.71 11.68 -10.23
C LYS A 255 -4.17 11.44 -11.65
N TRP A 256 -3.26 12.30 -12.15
CA TRP A 256 -2.73 12.14 -13.50
C TRP A 256 -1.73 11.00 -13.62
N VAL A 257 -1.02 10.70 -12.56
CA VAL A 257 -0.13 9.53 -12.50
C VAL A 257 -0.96 8.25 -12.58
N GLU A 258 -2.03 8.13 -11.82
CA GLU A 258 -2.92 6.97 -11.84
C GLU A 258 -3.58 6.77 -13.22
N VAL A 259 -4.05 7.85 -13.85
CA VAL A 259 -4.57 7.81 -15.22
C VAL A 259 -3.50 7.31 -16.20
N ALA A 260 -2.25 7.77 -16.05
CA ALA A 260 -1.14 7.35 -16.91
C ALA A 260 -0.74 5.87 -16.67
N ILE A 261 -0.81 5.40 -15.44
CA ILE A 261 -0.63 3.97 -15.08
C ILE A 261 -1.70 3.12 -15.78
N ALA A 262 -2.97 3.48 -15.62
CA ALA A 262 -4.08 2.78 -16.26
C ALA A 262 -3.96 2.79 -17.81
N ALA A 263 -3.55 3.93 -18.39
CA ALA A 263 -3.30 4.06 -19.82
C ALA A 263 -2.15 3.15 -20.29
N SER A 264 -1.10 2.96 -19.50
CA SER A 264 0.00 2.04 -19.82
C SER A 264 -0.47 0.59 -19.89
N ILE A 265 -1.37 0.18 -19.00
CA ILE A 265 -1.97 -1.16 -18.98
C ILE A 265 -2.85 -1.37 -20.21
N ALA A 266 -3.73 -0.40 -20.51
CA ALA A 266 -4.55 -0.42 -21.71
C ALA A 266 -3.70 -0.53 -22.97
N PHE A 267 -2.63 0.26 -23.06
CA PHE A 267 -1.71 0.27 -24.19
C PHE A 267 -1.05 -1.10 -24.40
N ILE A 268 -0.52 -1.72 -23.34
CA ILE A 268 0.10 -3.05 -23.40
C ILE A 268 -0.90 -4.09 -23.92
N GLY A 269 -2.15 -4.07 -23.42
CA GLY A 269 -3.20 -4.97 -23.87
C GLY A 269 -3.53 -4.78 -25.36
N ILE A 270 -3.65 -3.52 -25.80
CA ILE A 270 -3.91 -3.17 -27.20
C ILE A 270 -2.72 -3.54 -28.10
N GLU A 271 -1.49 -3.16 -27.71
CA GLU A 271 -0.28 -3.46 -28.47
C GLU A 271 -0.13 -4.96 -28.74
N ASN A 272 -0.43 -5.83 -27.77
CA ASN A 272 -0.36 -7.27 -27.91
C ASN A 272 -1.27 -7.84 -29.01
N LEU A 273 -2.35 -7.13 -29.40
CA LEU A 273 -3.26 -7.54 -30.46
C LEU A 273 -2.68 -7.30 -31.87
N PHE A 274 -1.78 -6.31 -31.99
CA PHE A 274 -1.23 -5.89 -33.28
C PHE A 274 0.24 -6.26 -33.46
N VAL A 275 1.01 -6.31 -32.37
CA VAL A 275 2.44 -6.57 -32.39
C VAL A 275 2.70 -7.99 -31.87
N HIS A 276 3.36 -8.82 -32.70
CA HIS A 276 3.58 -10.24 -32.39
C HIS A 276 5.06 -10.58 -32.12
N ARG A 277 5.94 -9.57 -32.09
CA ARG A 277 7.39 -9.77 -31.86
C ARG A 277 7.94 -8.76 -30.89
N LEU A 278 8.80 -9.23 -30.00
CA LEU A 278 9.57 -8.38 -29.10
C LEU A 278 10.57 -7.55 -29.91
N GLY A 279 10.37 -6.24 -29.96
CA GLY A 279 11.26 -5.28 -30.63
C GLY A 279 11.93 -4.34 -29.63
N LYS A 280 12.90 -3.54 -30.10
CA LYS A 280 13.54 -2.51 -29.26
C LYS A 280 12.54 -1.48 -28.72
N GLN A 281 11.48 -1.19 -29.46
CA GLN A 281 10.40 -0.28 -29.03
C GLN A 281 9.73 -0.76 -27.75
N ARG A 282 9.49 -2.07 -27.61
CA ARG A 282 8.90 -2.65 -26.41
C ARG A 282 9.78 -2.43 -25.17
N VAL A 283 11.09 -2.58 -25.33
CA VAL A 283 12.05 -2.33 -24.23
C VAL A 283 11.96 -0.88 -23.76
N ILE A 284 11.89 0.08 -24.69
CA ILE A 284 11.74 1.50 -24.37
C ILE A 284 10.39 1.76 -23.66
N LEU A 285 9.30 1.18 -24.16
CA LEU A 285 7.97 1.36 -23.58
C LEU A 285 7.92 0.80 -22.14
N VAL A 286 8.45 -0.40 -21.92
CA VAL A 286 8.50 -1.00 -20.56
C VAL A 286 9.29 -0.10 -19.60
N PHE A 287 10.41 0.47 -20.04
CA PHE A 287 11.17 1.42 -19.25
C PHE A 287 10.35 2.68 -18.92
N LEU A 288 9.70 3.30 -19.92
CA LEU A 288 8.88 4.49 -19.73
C LEU A 288 7.70 4.21 -18.78
N PHE A 289 7.06 3.06 -18.93
CA PHE A 289 5.95 2.67 -18.06
C PHE A 289 6.44 2.41 -16.62
N GLY A 290 7.62 1.81 -16.45
CA GLY A 290 8.26 1.70 -15.14
C GLY A 290 8.48 3.06 -14.47
N LEU A 291 8.93 4.07 -15.21
CA LEU A 291 9.07 5.45 -14.68
C LEU A 291 7.71 6.01 -14.21
N ILE A 292 6.65 5.79 -14.96
CA ILE A 292 5.30 6.27 -14.59
C ILE A 292 4.82 5.57 -13.31
N HIS A 293 4.93 4.24 -13.24
CA HIS A 293 4.49 3.46 -12.09
C HIS A 293 5.25 3.82 -10.81
N GLY A 294 6.55 4.15 -10.90
CA GLY A 294 7.33 4.59 -9.74
C GLY A 294 6.87 5.92 -9.15
N CYS A 295 6.25 6.79 -9.95
CA CYS A 295 5.64 8.02 -9.44
C CYS A 295 4.35 7.76 -8.67
N GLY A 296 3.61 6.67 -8.99
CA GLY A 296 2.30 6.38 -8.41
C GLY A 296 2.36 5.94 -6.95
N PHE A 297 3.46 5.31 -6.54
CA PHE A 297 3.63 4.84 -5.16
C PHE A 297 4.45 5.80 -4.28
N ALA A 298 4.91 6.89 -4.88
CA ALA A 298 5.82 7.81 -4.19
C ALA A 298 5.16 8.56 -3.03
N SER A 299 3.86 8.85 -3.08
CA SER A 299 3.11 9.45 -1.97
C SER A 299 3.02 8.48 -0.80
N VAL A 300 2.56 7.26 -1.03
CA VAL A 300 2.38 6.23 0.01
C VAL A 300 3.72 5.85 0.66
N LEU A 301 4.76 5.61 -0.14
CA LEU A 301 6.08 5.30 0.42
C LEU A 301 6.75 6.53 1.02
N GLY A 302 6.45 7.74 0.50
CA GLY A 302 6.93 9.01 1.05
C GLY A 302 6.38 9.27 2.44
N GLU A 303 5.10 9.00 2.66
CA GLU A 303 4.47 9.02 3.98
C GLU A 303 5.14 8.01 4.92
N LYS A 304 5.34 6.76 4.46
CA LYS A 304 6.08 5.72 5.22
C LYS A 304 7.54 6.10 5.54
N LEU A 305 8.14 6.99 4.80
CA LEU A 305 9.52 7.44 4.95
C LEU A 305 9.61 8.90 5.41
N GLU A 306 8.51 9.48 5.87
CA GLU A 306 8.50 10.83 6.39
C GLU A 306 9.48 10.95 7.58
N GLY A 307 10.28 12.00 7.59
CA GLY A 307 11.35 12.16 8.59
C GLY A 307 12.65 11.41 8.29
N VAL A 308 12.64 10.34 7.49
CA VAL A 308 13.87 9.60 7.11
C VAL A 308 14.65 10.36 6.03
N LYS A 309 15.93 10.66 6.28
CA LYS A 309 16.75 11.48 5.35
C LYS A 309 18.09 10.81 5.03
N GLY A 310 18.63 11.16 3.86
CA GLY A 310 19.99 10.82 3.48
C GLY A 310 20.22 9.32 3.32
N LYS A 311 21.29 8.80 3.94
CA LYS A 311 21.70 7.39 3.78
C LYS A 311 20.74 6.39 4.39
N ALA A 312 19.90 6.80 5.35
CA ALA A 312 18.92 5.94 5.99
C ALA A 312 17.84 5.46 5.03
N LEU A 313 17.56 6.22 3.95
CA LEU A 313 16.64 5.83 2.88
C LEU A 313 17.14 4.66 2.00
N ALA A 314 18.44 4.38 2.00
CA ALA A 314 19.01 3.38 1.08
C ALA A 314 18.50 1.97 1.35
N LEU A 315 18.41 1.56 2.62
CA LEU A 315 17.94 0.22 3.00
C LEU A 315 16.45 0.01 2.73
N PRO A 316 15.54 0.94 3.12
CA PRO A 316 14.14 0.90 2.74
C PRO A 316 13.91 0.80 1.24
N LEU A 317 14.48 1.72 0.46
CA LEU A 317 14.31 1.75 -1.00
C LEU A 317 14.83 0.49 -1.67
N LEU A 318 16.01 0.01 -1.27
CA LEU A 318 16.58 -1.22 -1.83
C LEU A 318 15.72 -2.44 -1.48
N GLY A 319 15.34 -2.58 -0.21
CA GLY A 319 14.51 -3.69 0.28
C GLY A 319 13.16 -3.73 -0.43
N PHE A 320 12.48 -2.59 -0.49
CA PHE A 320 11.20 -2.45 -1.18
C PHE A 320 11.28 -2.88 -2.66
N ASN A 321 12.24 -2.35 -3.42
CA ASN A 321 12.38 -2.67 -4.84
C ASN A 321 12.79 -4.14 -5.10
N ILE A 322 13.57 -4.75 -4.22
CA ILE A 322 13.83 -6.20 -4.28
C ILE A 322 12.54 -6.98 -4.01
N GLY A 323 11.71 -6.54 -3.06
CA GLY A 323 10.39 -7.12 -2.77
C GLY A 323 9.45 -7.06 -3.98
N VAL A 324 9.37 -5.90 -4.64
CA VAL A 324 8.63 -5.71 -5.90
C VAL A 324 9.10 -6.72 -6.95
N GLU A 325 10.39 -6.84 -7.19
CA GLU A 325 10.93 -7.78 -8.20
C GLU A 325 10.61 -9.24 -7.85
N LEU A 326 10.73 -9.63 -6.59
CA LEU A 326 10.38 -10.98 -6.13
C LEU A 326 8.89 -11.29 -6.38
N ALA A 327 8.01 -10.34 -6.11
CA ALA A 327 6.59 -10.49 -6.39
C ALA A 327 6.32 -10.63 -7.90
N GLN A 328 6.93 -9.80 -8.74
CA GLN A 328 6.81 -9.88 -10.19
C GLN A 328 7.27 -11.24 -10.73
N ILE A 329 8.41 -11.73 -10.26
CA ILE A 329 8.92 -13.06 -10.62
C ILE A 329 7.94 -14.16 -10.16
N THR A 330 7.32 -14.00 -8.99
CA THR A 330 6.30 -14.94 -8.47
C THR A 330 5.09 -14.97 -9.39
N VAL A 331 4.58 -13.81 -9.83
CA VAL A 331 3.46 -13.73 -10.77
C VAL A 331 3.82 -14.40 -12.10
N LEU A 332 4.99 -14.13 -12.65
CA LEU A 332 5.45 -14.77 -13.88
C LEU A 332 5.56 -16.29 -13.74
N ALA A 333 6.13 -16.76 -12.63
CA ALA A 333 6.25 -18.20 -12.35
C ALA A 333 4.85 -18.85 -12.23
N ALA A 334 3.92 -18.22 -11.51
CA ALA A 334 2.55 -18.69 -11.39
C ALA A 334 1.84 -18.72 -12.76
N ALA A 335 1.99 -17.67 -13.58
CA ALA A 335 1.43 -17.63 -14.93
C ALA A 335 1.98 -18.76 -15.82
N PHE A 336 3.28 -19.02 -15.78
CA PHE A 336 3.88 -20.15 -16.49
C PHE A 336 3.32 -21.50 -16.02
N LEU A 337 3.20 -21.69 -14.70
CA LEU A 337 2.71 -22.95 -14.12
C LEU A 337 1.24 -23.20 -14.48
N LEU A 338 0.40 -22.19 -14.31
CA LEU A 338 -1.05 -22.28 -14.56
C LEU A 338 -1.37 -22.45 -16.04
N LEU A 339 -0.60 -21.80 -16.94
CA LEU A 339 -0.85 -21.86 -18.37
C LEU A 339 -0.09 -22.99 -19.08
N TRP A 340 0.84 -23.68 -18.41
CA TRP A 340 1.56 -24.82 -18.97
C TRP A 340 0.66 -25.94 -19.56
N PRO A 341 -0.39 -26.39 -18.85
CA PRO A 341 -1.30 -27.39 -19.41
C PRO A 341 -2.08 -26.88 -20.62
N LEU A 342 -2.25 -25.58 -20.73
CA LEU A 342 -3.02 -24.89 -21.77
C LEU A 342 -2.17 -24.41 -22.95
N ARG A 343 -0.89 -24.82 -23.05
CA ARG A 343 0.05 -24.35 -24.09
C ARG A 343 -0.41 -24.58 -25.53
N ARG A 344 -1.31 -25.54 -25.75
CA ARG A 344 -1.94 -25.79 -27.07
C ARG A 344 -2.89 -24.66 -27.49
N TRP A 345 -3.33 -23.80 -26.57
CA TRP A 345 -4.25 -22.67 -26.77
C TRP A 345 -3.55 -21.32 -26.64
N THR A 346 -2.22 -21.29 -26.86
CA THR A 346 -1.39 -20.10 -26.60
C THR A 346 -1.89 -18.85 -27.34
N LYS A 347 -2.32 -18.98 -28.61
CA LYS A 347 -2.82 -17.85 -29.40
C LYS A 347 -4.16 -17.32 -28.87
N GLU A 348 -5.07 -18.22 -28.54
CA GLU A 348 -6.39 -17.88 -27.98
C GLU A 348 -6.24 -17.19 -26.63
N ILE A 349 -5.35 -17.69 -25.78
CA ILE A 349 -5.02 -17.10 -24.48
C ILE A 349 -4.37 -15.72 -24.65
N GLN A 350 -3.43 -15.58 -25.59
CA GLN A 350 -2.82 -14.29 -25.89
C GLN A 350 -3.84 -13.26 -26.33
N ILE A 351 -4.70 -13.59 -27.29
CA ILE A 351 -5.72 -12.67 -27.81
C ILE A 351 -6.75 -12.36 -26.72
N GLY A 352 -7.36 -13.40 -26.13
CA GLY A 352 -8.41 -13.22 -25.13
C GLY A 352 -7.92 -12.48 -23.88
N GLY A 353 -6.76 -12.88 -23.35
CA GLY A 353 -6.14 -12.21 -22.22
C GLY A 353 -5.76 -10.76 -22.51
N SER A 354 -5.21 -10.48 -23.69
CA SER A 354 -4.86 -9.11 -24.09
C SER A 354 -6.09 -8.21 -24.25
N ILE A 355 -7.20 -8.74 -24.75
CA ILE A 355 -8.48 -8.01 -24.79
C ILE A 355 -8.94 -7.67 -23.37
N VAL A 356 -8.87 -8.62 -22.44
CA VAL A 356 -9.27 -8.37 -21.06
C VAL A 356 -8.38 -7.31 -20.41
N VAL A 357 -7.05 -7.40 -20.54
CA VAL A 357 -6.11 -6.40 -20.02
C VAL A 357 -6.40 -5.02 -20.62
N ALA A 358 -6.65 -4.95 -21.95
CA ALA A 358 -6.97 -3.68 -22.61
C ALA A 358 -8.28 -3.06 -22.09
N LEU A 359 -9.35 -3.86 -21.99
CA LEU A 359 -10.66 -3.38 -21.53
C LEU A 359 -10.59 -2.93 -20.06
N TRP A 360 -9.86 -3.66 -19.21
CA TRP A 360 -9.68 -3.29 -17.82
C TRP A 360 -8.87 -1.99 -17.66
N GLY A 361 -7.78 -1.87 -18.41
CA GLY A 361 -7.00 -0.64 -18.43
C GLY A 361 -7.82 0.56 -18.92
N VAL A 362 -8.64 0.41 -19.99
CA VAL A 362 -9.53 1.48 -20.46
C VAL A 362 -10.59 1.83 -19.43
N LYS A 363 -11.18 0.83 -18.76
CA LYS A 363 -12.13 1.05 -17.65
C LYS A 363 -11.48 1.93 -16.58
N TRP A 364 -10.30 1.58 -16.10
CA TRP A 364 -9.59 2.36 -15.09
C TRP A 364 -9.17 3.76 -15.57
N VAL A 365 -8.81 3.94 -16.84
CA VAL A 365 -8.56 5.28 -17.39
C VAL A 365 -9.81 6.17 -17.24
N ILE A 366 -10.99 5.62 -17.57
CA ILE A 366 -12.25 6.36 -17.45
C ILE A 366 -12.58 6.65 -15.98
N GLU A 367 -12.47 5.66 -15.10
CA GLU A 367 -12.77 5.80 -13.68
C GLU A 367 -11.86 6.87 -13.03
N ARG A 368 -10.54 6.73 -13.17
CA ARG A 368 -9.56 7.65 -12.57
C ARG A 368 -9.59 9.06 -13.19
N ALA A 369 -9.92 9.18 -14.48
CA ALA A 369 -9.99 10.49 -15.12
C ALA A 369 -11.24 11.30 -14.75
N PHE A 370 -12.41 10.63 -14.66
CA PHE A 370 -13.70 11.32 -14.60
C PHE A 370 -14.42 11.15 -13.26
N PHE A 371 -14.19 10.06 -12.52
CA PHE A 371 -14.94 9.78 -11.30
C PHE A 371 -14.11 9.93 -10.03
N GLY A 372 -12.79 10.09 -10.14
CA GLY A 372 -11.86 10.07 -9.01
C GLY A 372 -11.74 8.64 -8.45
N ALA A 373 -10.56 8.11 -8.35
CA ALA A 373 -10.31 6.88 -7.59
C ALA A 373 -10.06 7.24 -6.16
#